data_6f158f1d6c8f831e733a6e201d412ab7
#
_entry.id   6f158f1d6c8f831e733a6e201d412ab7
#
_cell.length_a   1.000
_cell.length_b   1.000
_cell.length_c   1.000
_cell.angle_alpha   90.00
_cell.angle_beta   90.00
_cell.angle_gamma   90.00
#
_symmetry.space_group_name_H-M   'P 1'
#
loop_
_entity.id
_entity.type
_entity.pdbx_description
1 polymer ?
#
loop_
_entity_poly.entity_id
_entity_poly.type
_entity_poly.pdbx_seq_one_letter_code
_entity_poly.pdbx_strand_id
1 'polypeptide(L)'
;MPITSKAGGPRKHLMIPFSILDLSPIAEGGSAAQSFRNSVDLAQHGERWGFQRYWLAEHHGMPGIASAATAVLIAHVAGKTSTIRIGAGGIMLPNHSPLVIAEQFGTLESLFPGRIDLGLGRAPGSDQRTARALRRNLASDADEFPQDVVELMDYFADNSHQPVRAVPGAGLNVPIWILGSSLFGAQLAAALGLPYAFASHFAPAQMMQAIELYRATFKPSAALDKPYVMLGFNVFGADTDEQAHFLATSMQQSFVNLRSGRPGRLQPPKGDYLDTIGPQEHALLDQVLSSSAIGAPDTVARGLQDFIARTEADELMITSQIFDHAARLRSYEIAAQARG
;
A
#
# COMPACT_ATOMS: atom_id res chain seq x y z
N MET A 1 37.16 1.24 -39.33
CA MET A 1 35.86 0.56 -39.35
C MET A 1 34.97 1.22 -38.28
N PRO A 2 33.84 1.84 -38.65
CA PRO A 2 32.97 2.48 -37.67
C PRO A 2 32.10 1.45 -36.96
N ILE A 3 32.03 1.54 -35.63
CA ILE A 3 31.20 0.71 -34.78
C ILE A 3 29.74 1.21 -34.93
N THR A 4 28.94 0.45 -35.63
CA THR A 4 27.50 0.71 -35.74
C THR A 4 26.82 0.44 -34.40
N SER A 5 26.31 1.50 -33.79
CA SER A 5 25.41 1.40 -32.64
C SER A 5 24.13 0.69 -33.07
N LYS A 6 23.84 -0.47 -32.47
CA LYS A 6 22.56 -1.13 -32.64
C LYS A 6 21.47 -0.24 -32.02
N ALA A 7 20.61 0.31 -32.86
CA ALA A 7 19.38 0.94 -32.47
C ALA A 7 18.54 -0.09 -31.68
N GLY A 8 18.18 0.24 -30.45
CA GLY A 8 17.30 -0.58 -29.62
C GLY A 8 15.94 -0.72 -30.32
N GLY A 9 15.51 -1.96 -30.54
CA GLY A 9 14.17 -2.27 -31.01
C GLY A 9 13.10 -1.75 -30.03
N PRO A 10 11.82 -1.66 -30.44
CA PRO A 10 10.76 -1.15 -29.58
C PRO A 10 10.72 -1.96 -28.27
N ARG A 11 10.90 -1.26 -27.15
CA ARG A 11 10.80 -1.87 -25.83
C ARG A 11 9.39 -2.45 -25.69
N LYS A 12 9.26 -3.74 -25.45
CA LYS A 12 7.99 -4.36 -25.06
C LYS A 12 7.49 -3.59 -23.83
N HIS A 13 6.37 -2.89 -23.96
CA HIS A 13 5.66 -2.34 -22.83
C HIS A 13 5.27 -3.52 -21.92
N LEU A 14 5.92 -3.67 -20.78
CA LEU A 14 5.53 -4.60 -19.74
C LEU A 14 4.29 -4.00 -19.06
N MET A 15 3.10 -4.37 -19.54
CA MET A 15 1.83 -3.97 -18.96
C MET A 15 1.56 -4.79 -17.70
N ILE A 16 2.04 -4.33 -16.55
CA ILE A 16 1.68 -4.90 -15.25
C ILE A 16 0.50 -4.13 -14.64
N PRO A 17 -0.32 -4.76 -13.78
CA PRO A 17 -1.38 -4.08 -13.07
C PRO A 17 -0.85 -2.95 -12.17
N PHE A 18 -1.62 -1.85 -12.11
CA PHE A 18 -1.43 -0.79 -11.11
C PHE A 18 -2.60 -0.80 -10.14
N SER A 19 -2.29 -0.57 -8.88
CA SER A 19 -3.23 -0.51 -7.76
C SER A 19 -3.02 0.77 -6.95
N ILE A 20 -3.99 1.15 -6.13
CA ILE A 20 -3.97 2.38 -5.33
C ILE A 20 -3.83 2.03 -3.86
N LEU A 21 -2.90 2.69 -3.15
CA LEU A 21 -2.85 2.72 -1.69
C LEU A 21 -3.32 4.09 -1.19
N ASP A 22 -4.34 4.07 -0.35
CA ASP A 22 -4.89 5.27 0.28
C ASP A 22 -4.80 5.19 1.81
N LEU A 23 -4.31 6.25 2.41
CA LEU A 23 -4.28 6.44 3.85
C LEU A 23 -5.45 7.31 4.34
N SER A 24 -6.35 7.73 3.43
CA SER A 24 -7.39 8.73 3.72
C SER A 24 -6.81 9.97 4.40
N PRO A 25 -5.88 10.70 3.75
CA PRO A 25 -5.15 11.79 4.40
C PRO A 25 -6.08 12.91 4.84
N ILE A 26 -5.91 13.37 6.09
CA ILE A 26 -6.56 14.56 6.61
C ILE A 26 -5.66 15.75 6.33
N ALA A 27 -6.04 16.59 5.38
CA ALA A 27 -5.34 17.83 5.06
C ALA A 27 -5.48 18.87 6.17
N GLU A 28 -4.51 19.77 6.29
CA GLU A 28 -4.61 20.93 7.19
C GLU A 28 -5.86 21.74 6.83
N GLY A 29 -6.62 22.17 7.86
CA GLY A 29 -7.92 22.80 7.68
C GLY A 29 -9.07 21.86 7.28
N GLY A 30 -8.78 20.59 6.92
CA GLY A 30 -9.76 19.59 6.52
C GLY A 30 -10.32 18.76 7.69
N SER A 31 -11.14 17.76 7.35
CA SER A 31 -11.76 16.85 8.31
C SER A 31 -11.71 15.39 7.83
N ALA A 32 -11.85 14.43 8.75
CA ALA A 32 -11.98 13.02 8.41
C ALA A 32 -13.16 12.75 7.45
N ALA A 33 -14.30 13.44 7.66
CA ALA A 33 -15.45 13.32 6.77
C ALA A 33 -15.13 13.73 5.32
N GLN A 34 -14.31 14.78 5.13
CA GLN A 34 -13.83 15.15 3.79
C GLN A 34 -12.87 14.12 3.24
N SER A 35 -11.95 13.58 4.05
CA SER A 35 -11.02 12.52 3.64
C SER A 35 -11.77 11.28 3.15
N PHE A 36 -12.84 10.87 3.83
CA PHE A 36 -13.66 9.72 3.40
C PHE A 36 -14.37 9.97 2.06
N ARG A 37 -14.88 11.19 1.83
CA ARG A 37 -15.44 11.57 0.50
C ARG A 37 -14.36 11.49 -0.58
N ASN A 38 -13.17 12.03 -0.30
CA ASN A 38 -12.05 11.99 -1.23
C ASN A 38 -11.58 10.55 -1.52
N SER A 39 -11.61 9.65 -0.51
CA SER A 39 -11.29 8.23 -0.70
C SER A 39 -12.30 7.54 -1.63
N VAL A 40 -13.59 7.80 -1.47
CA VAL A 40 -14.63 7.27 -2.38
C VAL A 40 -14.45 7.81 -3.79
N ASP A 41 -14.24 9.11 -3.93
CA ASP A 41 -14.04 9.76 -5.23
C ASP A 41 -12.79 9.24 -5.96
N LEU A 42 -11.66 9.08 -5.24
CA LEU A 42 -10.45 8.48 -5.79
C LEU A 42 -10.68 7.01 -6.19
N ALA A 43 -11.39 6.22 -5.39
CA ALA A 43 -11.68 4.82 -5.72
C ALA A 43 -12.52 4.70 -6.99
N GLN A 44 -13.54 5.56 -7.15
CA GLN A 44 -14.37 5.62 -8.35
C GLN A 44 -13.59 6.08 -9.60
N HIS A 45 -12.67 7.03 -9.45
CA HIS A 45 -11.76 7.42 -10.53
C HIS A 45 -10.79 6.28 -10.86
N GLY A 46 -10.18 5.65 -9.84
CA GLY A 46 -9.30 4.49 -10.02
C GLY A 46 -9.98 3.34 -10.77
N GLU A 47 -11.24 3.06 -10.45
CA GLU A 47 -12.05 2.09 -11.17
C GLU A 47 -12.19 2.45 -12.66
N ARG A 48 -12.53 3.70 -12.98
CA ARG A 48 -12.65 4.19 -14.37
C ARG A 48 -11.33 4.18 -15.12
N TRP A 49 -10.22 4.43 -14.45
CA TRP A 49 -8.87 4.43 -15.04
C TRP A 49 -8.26 3.02 -15.14
N GLY A 50 -8.98 1.99 -14.68
CA GLY A 50 -8.56 0.60 -14.77
C GLY A 50 -7.49 0.19 -13.78
N PHE A 51 -7.42 0.83 -12.62
CA PHE A 51 -6.63 0.29 -11.51
C PHE A 51 -7.22 -1.04 -11.02
N GLN A 52 -6.33 -1.97 -10.69
CA GLN A 52 -6.72 -3.33 -10.29
C GLN A 52 -7.36 -3.36 -8.90
N ARG A 53 -6.77 -2.62 -7.94
CA ARG A 53 -7.14 -2.62 -6.53
C ARG A 53 -7.11 -1.22 -5.94
N TYR A 54 -7.90 -1.05 -4.89
CA TYR A 54 -7.84 0.11 -4.00
C TYR A 54 -7.71 -0.38 -2.57
N TRP A 55 -6.56 -0.20 -1.95
CA TRP A 55 -6.28 -0.63 -0.60
C TRP A 55 -6.21 0.53 0.37
N LEU A 56 -6.74 0.32 1.56
CA LEU A 56 -6.73 1.26 2.67
C LEU A 56 -5.75 0.78 3.73
N ALA A 57 -4.85 1.67 4.19
CA ALA A 57 -3.90 1.36 5.24
C ALA A 57 -4.54 1.52 6.63
N GLU A 58 -4.07 0.73 7.61
CA GLU A 58 -4.44 0.88 9.03
C GLU A 58 -3.36 1.66 9.77
N HIS A 59 -3.74 2.81 10.35
CA HIS A 59 -2.87 3.56 11.25
C HIS A 59 -3.70 4.16 12.38
N HIS A 60 -3.21 4.04 13.62
CA HIS A 60 -3.88 4.52 14.81
C HIS A 60 -3.12 5.68 15.46
N GLY A 61 -3.86 6.58 16.11
CA GLY A 61 -3.27 7.70 16.85
C GLY A 61 -2.59 8.77 16.00
N MET A 62 -2.78 8.75 14.66
CA MET A 62 -2.16 9.69 13.72
C MET A 62 -3.15 10.79 13.29
N PRO A 63 -2.88 12.07 13.61
CA PRO A 63 -3.80 13.18 13.29
C PRO A 63 -4.08 13.39 11.80
N GLY A 64 -3.15 12.96 10.94
CA GLY A 64 -3.21 13.13 9.49
C GLY A 64 -3.78 11.94 8.71
N ILE A 65 -4.23 10.87 9.38
CA ILE A 65 -4.70 9.64 8.73
C ILE A 65 -6.07 9.25 9.28
N ALA A 66 -7.07 9.09 8.40
CA ALA A 66 -8.45 8.79 8.80
C ALA A 66 -8.81 7.30 8.68
N SER A 67 -7.95 6.44 8.15
CA SER A 67 -8.26 5.05 7.81
C SER A 67 -8.09 4.04 8.97
N ALA A 68 -8.11 4.49 10.24
CA ALA A 68 -7.92 3.64 11.40
C ALA A 68 -8.94 2.48 11.53
N ALA A 69 -10.22 2.74 11.25
CA ALA A 69 -11.26 1.71 11.23
C ALA A 69 -11.35 1.09 9.82
N THR A 70 -10.31 0.38 9.41
CA THR A 70 -10.06 -0.01 8.03
C THR A 70 -11.19 -0.84 7.42
N ALA A 71 -11.68 -1.86 8.10
CA ALA A 71 -12.79 -2.71 7.61
C ALA A 71 -14.09 -1.92 7.39
N VAL A 72 -14.39 -0.93 8.25
CA VAL A 72 -15.55 -0.04 8.11
C VAL A 72 -15.43 0.83 6.86
N LEU A 73 -14.23 1.38 6.63
CA LEU A 73 -13.99 2.22 5.46
C LEU A 73 -13.95 1.40 4.16
N ILE A 74 -13.42 0.17 4.20
CA ILE A 74 -13.51 -0.78 3.08
C ILE A 74 -14.97 -1.01 2.68
N ALA A 75 -15.87 -1.30 3.64
CA ALA A 75 -17.29 -1.48 3.37
C ALA A 75 -17.92 -0.23 2.71
N HIS A 76 -17.56 0.95 3.22
CA HIS A 76 -18.07 2.23 2.67
C HIS A 76 -17.63 2.46 1.23
N VAL A 77 -16.35 2.24 0.91
CA VAL A 77 -15.79 2.43 -0.44
C VAL A 77 -16.27 1.35 -1.40
N ALA A 78 -16.31 0.08 -0.97
CA ALA A 78 -16.79 -1.04 -1.78
C ALA A 78 -18.26 -0.87 -2.19
N GLY A 79 -19.10 -0.31 -1.31
CA GLY A 79 -20.50 0.00 -1.59
C GLY A 79 -20.70 1.18 -2.55
N LYS A 80 -19.64 1.91 -2.93
CA LYS A 80 -19.66 3.06 -3.85
C LYS A 80 -18.90 2.80 -5.16
N THR A 81 -18.35 1.60 -5.31
CA THR A 81 -17.63 1.11 -6.50
C THR A 81 -18.26 -0.20 -6.97
N SER A 82 -17.93 -0.67 -8.16
CA SER A 82 -18.60 -1.81 -8.79
C SER A 82 -17.68 -2.97 -9.15
N THR A 83 -16.47 -2.70 -9.62
CA THR A 83 -15.58 -3.71 -10.23
C THR A 83 -14.18 -3.74 -9.61
N ILE A 84 -13.64 -2.59 -9.18
CA ILE A 84 -12.33 -2.51 -8.56
C ILE A 84 -12.30 -3.33 -7.26
N ARG A 85 -11.21 -4.08 -7.04
CA ARG A 85 -11.03 -4.81 -5.79
C ARG A 85 -10.72 -3.83 -4.66
N ILE A 86 -11.35 -4.02 -3.51
CA ILE A 86 -11.13 -3.17 -2.34
C ILE A 86 -10.49 -4.00 -1.24
N GLY A 87 -9.53 -3.47 -0.51
CA GLY A 87 -8.88 -4.26 0.52
C GLY A 87 -8.09 -3.45 1.54
N ALA A 88 -7.40 -4.18 2.39
CA ALA A 88 -6.49 -3.62 3.39
C ALA A 88 -5.05 -3.68 2.92
N GLY A 89 -4.35 -2.58 3.00
CA GLY A 89 -2.92 -2.50 2.72
C GLY A 89 -2.10 -1.92 3.86
N GLY A 90 -2.15 -2.55 5.10
CA GLY A 90 -2.85 -3.79 5.54
C GLY A 90 -3.49 -3.63 6.90
N ILE A 91 -4.17 -4.69 7.30
CA ILE A 91 -4.55 -4.87 8.70
C ILE A 91 -3.29 -5.17 9.50
N MET A 92 -3.07 -4.41 10.56
CA MET A 92 -1.99 -4.64 11.52
C MET A 92 -2.41 -5.76 12.47
N LEU A 93 -2.33 -7.02 12.00
CA LEU A 93 -2.90 -8.20 12.66
C LEU A 93 -2.53 -8.31 14.14
N PRO A 94 -1.29 -7.96 14.57
CA PRO A 94 -0.99 -7.93 15.99
C PRO A 94 -1.88 -7.03 16.85
N ASN A 95 -2.66 -6.11 16.32
CA ASN A 95 -3.63 -5.28 17.06
C ASN A 95 -5.01 -5.94 17.22
N HIS A 96 -5.24 -7.09 16.61
CA HIS A 96 -6.55 -7.71 16.47
C HIS A 96 -6.55 -9.17 16.88
N SER A 97 -7.74 -9.73 17.14
CA SER A 97 -7.96 -11.18 17.19
C SER A 97 -8.14 -11.71 15.76
N PRO A 98 -7.45 -12.79 15.38
CA PRO A 98 -7.63 -13.42 14.07
C PRO A 98 -9.09 -13.78 13.75
N LEU A 99 -9.86 -14.27 14.74
CA LEU A 99 -11.29 -14.55 14.58
C LEU A 99 -12.08 -13.30 14.15
N VAL A 100 -11.87 -12.17 14.82
CA VAL A 100 -12.59 -10.92 14.51
C VAL A 100 -12.27 -10.43 13.11
N ILE A 101 -11.01 -10.54 12.67
CA ILE A 101 -10.61 -10.20 11.31
C ILE A 101 -11.24 -11.15 10.28
N ALA A 102 -11.28 -12.45 10.57
CA ALA A 102 -11.95 -13.43 9.72
C ALA A 102 -13.44 -13.11 9.54
N GLU A 103 -14.15 -12.77 10.62
CA GLU A 103 -15.56 -12.38 10.58
C GLU A 103 -15.80 -11.07 9.83
N GLN A 104 -14.94 -10.05 10.04
CA GLN A 104 -15.03 -8.78 9.34
C GLN A 104 -14.82 -8.94 7.83
N PHE A 105 -13.77 -9.65 7.42
CA PHE A 105 -13.46 -9.84 6.00
C PHE A 105 -14.37 -10.88 5.36
N GLY A 106 -14.85 -11.86 6.10
CA GLY A 106 -15.94 -12.76 5.68
C GLY A 106 -17.25 -12.02 5.42
N THR A 107 -17.57 -11.04 6.29
CA THR A 107 -18.72 -10.15 6.07
C THR A 107 -18.54 -9.31 4.81
N LEU A 108 -17.35 -8.71 4.62
CA LEU A 108 -17.04 -7.91 3.43
C LEU A 108 -17.13 -8.74 2.15
N GLU A 109 -16.56 -9.94 2.13
CA GLU A 109 -16.63 -10.85 0.97
C GLU A 109 -18.06 -11.30 0.68
N SER A 110 -18.88 -11.53 1.72
CA SER A 110 -20.31 -11.86 1.56
C SER A 110 -21.11 -10.71 0.97
N LEU A 111 -20.76 -9.45 1.32
CA LEU A 111 -21.41 -8.24 0.78
C LEU A 111 -20.91 -7.88 -0.63
N PHE A 112 -19.65 -8.16 -0.92
CA PHE A 112 -18.97 -7.76 -2.17
C PHE A 112 -18.17 -8.94 -2.77
N PRO A 113 -18.85 -10.02 -3.21
CA PRO A 113 -18.18 -11.25 -3.61
C PRO A 113 -17.13 -11.08 -4.69
N GLY A 114 -15.95 -11.69 -4.47
CA GLY A 114 -14.83 -11.67 -5.40
C GLY A 114 -14.05 -10.36 -5.48
N ARG A 115 -14.38 -9.36 -4.64
CA ARG A 115 -13.78 -8.02 -4.69
C ARG A 115 -12.93 -7.65 -3.48
N ILE A 116 -12.85 -8.52 -2.49
CA ILE A 116 -12.17 -8.19 -1.22
C ILE A 116 -10.76 -8.78 -1.19
N ASP A 117 -9.79 -7.98 -0.72
CA ASP A 117 -8.41 -8.41 -0.43
C ASP A 117 -8.08 -8.16 1.04
N LEU A 118 -7.31 -9.06 1.65
CA LEU A 118 -6.82 -8.92 3.01
C LEU A 118 -5.29 -8.91 3.05
N GLY A 119 -4.71 -7.72 3.09
CA GLY A 119 -3.28 -7.55 3.36
C GLY A 119 -3.00 -7.51 4.86
N LEU A 120 -1.99 -8.24 5.31
CA LEU A 120 -1.60 -8.39 6.71
C LEU A 120 -0.22 -7.81 6.98
N GLY A 121 -0.12 -6.91 7.96
CA GLY A 121 1.12 -6.32 8.44
C GLY A 121 1.47 -6.77 9.86
N ARG A 122 2.78 -6.98 10.12
CA ARG A 122 3.30 -7.32 11.45
C ARG A 122 3.47 -6.11 12.36
N ALA A 123 3.89 -4.97 11.79
CA ALA A 123 4.13 -3.78 12.59
C ALA A 123 2.82 -3.26 13.20
N PRO A 124 2.83 -2.77 14.45
CA PRO A 124 1.60 -2.29 15.10
C PRO A 124 1.03 -1.01 14.46
N GLY A 125 1.71 -0.39 13.50
CA GLY A 125 1.25 0.82 12.79
C GLY A 125 1.03 2.04 13.72
N SER A 126 1.61 2.02 14.93
CA SER A 126 1.36 3.00 16.00
C SER A 126 2.49 3.02 17.02
N ASP A 127 2.53 4.06 17.88
CA ASP A 127 3.44 4.14 19.01
C ASP A 127 3.03 3.17 20.15
N GLN A 128 3.93 2.98 21.13
CA GLN A 128 3.68 2.08 22.28
C GLN A 128 2.46 2.46 23.12
N ARG A 129 2.08 3.75 23.22
CA ARG A 129 0.91 4.19 23.99
C ARG A 129 -0.36 3.79 23.26
N THR A 130 -0.38 4.00 21.96
CA THR A 130 -1.49 3.60 21.08
C THR A 130 -1.62 2.07 21.03
N ALA A 131 -0.50 1.32 20.93
CA ALA A 131 -0.52 -0.14 20.99
C ALA A 131 -1.13 -0.67 22.30
N ARG A 132 -0.81 -0.03 23.45
CA ARG A 132 -1.44 -0.36 24.74
C ARG A 132 -2.94 -0.04 24.76
N ALA A 133 -3.38 1.03 24.12
CA ALA A 133 -4.78 1.40 24.04
C ALA A 133 -5.60 0.43 23.17
N LEU A 134 -4.99 -0.12 22.13
CA LEU A 134 -5.61 -1.11 21.25
C LEU A 134 -5.68 -2.51 21.87
N ARG A 135 -4.73 -2.86 22.72
CA ARG A 135 -4.62 -4.18 23.32
C ARG A 135 -4.88 -4.14 24.83
N ARG A 136 -5.89 -4.89 25.28
CA ARG A 136 -6.11 -5.13 26.70
C ARG A 136 -5.15 -6.21 27.25
N ASN A 137 -4.64 -7.11 26.41
CA ASN A 137 -3.67 -8.12 26.79
C ASN A 137 -2.29 -7.78 26.20
N LEU A 138 -1.36 -7.33 27.07
CA LEU A 138 0.00 -6.94 26.70
C LEU A 138 0.96 -8.14 26.53
N ALA A 139 0.49 -9.36 26.78
CA ALA A 139 1.30 -10.56 26.72
C ALA A 139 1.44 -11.15 25.30
N SER A 140 0.66 -10.68 24.30
CA SER A 140 0.84 -11.14 22.93
C SER A 140 1.97 -10.36 22.25
N ASP A 141 2.95 -11.07 21.72
CA ASP A 141 4.14 -10.53 21.09
C ASP A 141 3.96 -10.43 19.57
N ALA A 142 4.67 -9.48 18.94
CA ALA A 142 4.79 -9.43 17.48
C ALA A 142 5.46 -10.69 16.89
N ASP A 143 6.09 -11.50 17.74
CA ASP A 143 6.66 -12.79 17.38
C ASP A 143 5.59 -13.87 17.14
N GLU A 144 4.34 -13.67 17.59
CA GLU A 144 3.19 -14.55 17.32
C GLU A 144 2.55 -14.31 15.95
N PHE A 145 2.97 -13.26 15.23
CA PHE A 145 2.38 -12.89 13.93
C PHE A 145 2.29 -14.06 12.91
N PRO A 146 3.30 -14.94 12.74
CA PRO A 146 3.17 -16.09 11.84
C PRO A 146 2.06 -17.05 12.25
N GLN A 147 1.90 -17.28 13.56
CA GLN A 147 0.85 -18.13 14.12
C GLN A 147 -0.54 -17.49 13.92
N ASP A 148 -0.65 -16.18 14.18
CA ASP A 148 -1.88 -15.42 13.95
C ASP A 148 -2.32 -15.47 12.49
N VAL A 149 -1.36 -15.42 11.53
CA VAL A 149 -1.65 -15.55 10.10
C VAL A 149 -2.18 -16.96 9.77
N VAL A 150 -1.56 -17.99 10.30
CA VAL A 150 -2.02 -19.38 10.08
C VAL A 150 -3.39 -19.60 10.70
N GLU A 151 -3.62 -19.12 11.93
CA GLU A 151 -4.93 -19.18 12.59
C GLU A 151 -6.00 -18.48 11.75
N LEU A 152 -5.70 -17.30 11.20
CA LEU A 152 -6.62 -16.57 10.33
C LEU A 152 -6.92 -17.33 9.03
N MET A 153 -5.91 -17.96 8.42
CA MET A 153 -6.10 -18.81 7.24
C MET A 153 -7.00 -20.00 7.57
N ASP A 154 -6.84 -20.59 8.75
CA ASP A 154 -7.65 -21.71 9.22
C ASP A 154 -9.13 -21.31 9.46
N TYR A 155 -9.40 -20.06 9.91
CA TYR A 155 -10.77 -19.55 10.03
C TYR A 155 -11.48 -19.38 8.66
N PHE A 156 -10.75 -19.09 7.59
CA PHE A 156 -11.31 -19.05 6.25
C PHE A 156 -11.46 -20.44 5.61
N ALA A 157 -10.64 -21.40 6.03
CA ALA A 157 -10.82 -22.78 5.58
C ALA A 157 -12.12 -23.37 6.13
N ASP A 158 -12.86 -24.14 5.33
CA ASP A 158 -14.04 -24.88 5.82
C ASP A 158 -13.59 -26.10 6.62
N ASN A 159 -13.02 -25.86 7.78
CA ASN A 159 -12.44 -26.90 8.63
C ASN A 159 -13.43 -27.26 9.74
N SER A 160 -14.16 -28.37 9.57
CA SER A 160 -15.20 -28.83 10.51
C SER A 160 -14.67 -29.22 11.89
N HIS A 161 -13.34 -29.27 12.09
CA HIS A 161 -12.70 -29.69 13.33
C HIS A 161 -12.32 -28.53 14.25
N GLN A 162 -12.48 -27.27 13.83
CA GLN A 162 -12.20 -26.13 14.70
C GLN A 162 -13.31 -25.97 15.74
N PRO A 163 -12.96 -25.76 17.02
CA PRO A 163 -13.93 -25.57 18.10
C PRO A 163 -14.72 -24.25 17.97
N VAL A 164 -14.17 -23.25 17.26
CA VAL A 164 -14.79 -21.96 16.97
C VAL A 164 -14.72 -21.72 15.47
N ARG A 165 -15.80 -21.25 14.86
CA ARG A 165 -15.89 -20.93 13.42
C ARG A 165 -16.12 -19.45 13.24
N ALA A 166 -15.46 -18.86 12.24
CA ALA A 166 -15.77 -17.50 11.78
C ALA A 166 -17.12 -17.53 11.00
N VAL A 167 -18.10 -16.75 11.43
CA VAL A 167 -19.41 -16.68 10.76
C VAL A 167 -19.86 -15.21 10.64
N PRO A 168 -19.93 -14.70 9.36
CA PRO A 168 -19.47 -15.32 8.12
C PRO A 168 -17.93 -15.34 8.04
N GLY A 169 -17.37 -16.23 7.23
CA GLY A 169 -15.92 -16.35 7.03
C GLY A 169 -15.50 -17.74 6.55
N ALA A 170 -15.86 -18.79 7.30
CA ALA A 170 -15.50 -20.16 6.98
C ALA A 170 -16.02 -20.59 5.60
N GLY A 171 -15.12 -21.11 4.76
CA GLY A 171 -15.39 -21.52 3.40
C GLY A 171 -15.39 -20.38 2.36
N LEU A 172 -15.10 -19.14 2.77
CA LEU A 172 -14.99 -18.02 1.83
C LEU A 172 -13.55 -17.83 1.34
N ASN A 173 -13.41 -17.50 0.06
CA ASN A 173 -12.12 -17.26 -0.57
C ASN A 173 -11.75 -15.77 -0.50
N VAL A 174 -11.13 -15.34 0.61
CA VAL A 174 -10.56 -14.00 0.76
C VAL A 174 -9.07 -14.07 0.49
N PRO A 175 -8.56 -13.48 -0.62
CA PRO A 175 -7.12 -13.48 -0.91
C PRO A 175 -6.33 -12.78 0.20
N ILE A 176 -5.39 -13.52 0.80
CA ILE A 176 -4.50 -13.03 1.86
C ILE A 176 -3.15 -12.63 1.24
N TRP A 177 -2.63 -11.49 1.66
CA TRP A 177 -1.33 -10.95 1.27
C TRP A 177 -0.47 -10.71 2.51
N ILE A 178 0.82 -10.97 2.42
CA ILE A 178 1.76 -10.56 3.46
C ILE A 178 2.41 -9.24 3.07
N LEU A 179 2.30 -8.23 3.94
CA LEU A 179 2.91 -6.93 3.77
C LEU A 179 4.14 -6.78 4.66
N GLY A 180 5.15 -6.08 4.15
CA GLY A 180 6.34 -5.79 4.93
C GLY A 180 7.25 -4.75 4.29
N SER A 181 8.28 -4.36 5.05
CA SER A 181 9.38 -3.49 4.61
C SER A 181 10.74 -4.07 5.02
N SER A 182 10.78 -5.38 5.31
CA SER A 182 11.97 -6.11 5.75
C SER A 182 11.96 -7.55 5.21
N LEU A 183 13.06 -8.27 5.43
CA LEU A 183 13.21 -9.66 4.98
C LEU A 183 12.23 -10.62 5.66
N PHE A 184 11.77 -10.32 6.87
CA PHE A 184 10.84 -11.17 7.62
C PHE A 184 9.53 -11.44 6.86
N GLY A 185 8.89 -10.38 6.32
CA GLY A 185 7.66 -10.52 5.54
C GLY A 185 7.87 -11.37 4.28
N ALA A 186 9.02 -11.20 3.62
CA ALA A 186 9.41 -11.99 2.45
C ALA A 186 9.53 -13.47 2.78
N GLN A 187 10.21 -13.82 3.89
CA GLN A 187 10.37 -15.20 4.35
C GLN A 187 9.01 -15.83 4.69
N LEU A 188 8.16 -15.12 5.42
CA LEU A 188 6.84 -15.62 5.81
C LEU A 188 5.95 -15.85 4.60
N ALA A 189 5.86 -14.87 3.68
CA ALA A 189 5.07 -15.00 2.46
C ALA A 189 5.56 -16.21 1.61
N ALA A 190 6.87 -16.35 1.45
CA ALA A 190 7.46 -17.47 0.71
C ALA A 190 7.16 -18.82 1.35
N ALA A 191 7.26 -18.93 2.68
CA ALA A 191 7.02 -20.17 3.42
C ALA A 191 5.56 -20.62 3.35
N LEU A 192 4.60 -19.64 3.36
CA LEU A 192 3.17 -19.89 3.29
C LEU A 192 2.63 -19.96 1.85
N GLY A 193 3.45 -19.66 0.84
CA GLY A 193 3.02 -19.63 -0.57
C GLY A 193 2.00 -18.51 -0.84
N LEU A 194 2.13 -17.36 -0.18
CA LEU A 194 1.23 -16.21 -0.30
C LEU A 194 1.86 -15.10 -1.14
N PRO A 195 1.07 -14.24 -1.80
CA PRO A 195 1.57 -13.07 -2.49
C PRO A 195 2.18 -12.08 -1.49
N TYR A 196 3.23 -11.39 -1.93
CA TYR A 196 4.02 -10.49 -1.10
C TYR A 196 3.92 -9.05 -1.60
N ALA A 197 3.62 -8.11 -0.68
CA ALA A 197 3.61 -6.68 -0.95
C ALA A 197 4.68 -5.97 -0.12
N PHE A 198 5.64 -5.31 -0.79
CA PHE A 198 6.72 -4.58 -0.11
C PHE A 198 6.44 -3.07 -0.10
N ALA A 199 6.52 -2.46 1.07
CA ALA A 199 6.25 -1.02 1.28
C ALA A 199 7.43 -0.13 0.85
N SER A 200 7.88 -0.26 -0.41
CA SER A 200 9.03 0.48 -0.96
C SER A 200 8.80 1.99 -1.08
N HIS A 201 7.54 2.42 -1.20
CA HIS A 201 7.15 3.83 -1.15
C HIS A 201 7.46 4.51 0.19
N PHE A 202 7.71 3.74 1.24
CA PHE A 202 7.96 4.21 2.61
C PHE A 202 9.33 3.81 3.15
N ALA A 203 9.80 2.58 2.87
CA ALA A 203 11.05 2.02 3.38
C ALA A 203 11.78 1.16 2.33
N PRO A 204 12.36 1.74 1.28
CA PRO A 204 12.90 1.01 0.12
C PRO A 204 14.21 0.26 0.38
N ALA A 205 14.91 0.51 1.48
CA ALA A 205 16.29 0.08 1.69
C ALA A 205 16.56 -1.42 1.47
N GLN A 206 15.65 -2.30 1.92
CA GLN A 206 15.80 -3.76 1.80
C GLN A 206 14.99 -4.37 0.65
N MET A 207 14.40 -3.55 -0.23
CA MET A 207 13.46 -4.01 -1.25
C MET A 207 14.03 -5.10 -2.15
N MET A 208 15.16 -4.87 -2.79
CA MET A 208 15.74 -5.84 -3.73
C MET A 208 16.10 -7.15 -3.05
N GLN A 209 16.72 -7.09 -1.89
CA GLN A 209 17.07 -8.26 -1.09
C GLN A 209 15.83 -9.07 -0.67
N ALA A 210 14.74 -8.37 -0.30
CA ALA A 210 13.48 -9.02 0.06
C ALA A 210 12.81 -9.71 -1.14
N ILE A 211 12.83 -9.10 -2.33
CA ILE A 211 12.31 -9.68 -3.57
C ILE A 211 13.10 -10.94 -3.95
N GLU A 212 14.42 -10.86 -3.94
CA GLU A 212 15.30 -12.00 -4.24
C GLU A 212 15.05 -13.16 -3.27
N LEU A 213 15.01 -12.86 -1.97
CA LEU A 213 14.75 -13.86 -0.93
C LEU A 213 13.37 -14.52 -1.11
N TYR A 214 12.31 -13.73 -1.33
CA TYR A 214 10.96 -14.23 -1.55
C TYR A 214 10.91 -15.17 -2.76
N ARG A 215 11.45 -14.75 -3.90
CA ARG A 215 11.45 -15.54 -5.14
C ARG A 215 12.27 -16.83 -5.00
N ALA A 216 13.44 -16.76 -4.36
CA ALA A 216 14.34 -17.90 -4.20
C ALA A 216 13.81 -18.99 -3.24
N THR A 217 12.99 -18.60 -2.25
CA THR A 217 12.52 -19.50 -1.18
C THR A 217 11.02 -19.81 -1.25
N PHE A 218 10.32 -19.30 -2.26
CA PHE A 218 8.88 -19.46 -2.43
C PHE A 218 8.48 -20.95 -2.53
N LYS A 219 7.44 -21.32 -1.79
CA LYS A 219 6.82 -22.64 -1.82
C LYS A 219 5.41 -22.50 -2.39
N PRO A 220 5.08 -23.17 -3.51
CA PRO A 220 3.73 -23.17 -4.04
C PRO A 220 2.70 -23.65 -3.02
N SER A 221 1.51 -23.03 -3.06
CA SER A 221 0.37 -23.36 -2.20
C SER A 221 -0.92 -23.45 -3.02
N ALA A 222 -2.04 -23.77 -2.37
CA ALA A 222 -3.36 -23.71 -3.01
C ALA A 222 -3.77 -22.29 -3.42
N ALA A 223 -3.17 -21.28 -2.80
CA ALA A 223 -3.45 -19.87 -3.11
C ALA A 223 -2.62 -19.34 -4.29
N LEU A 224 -1.41 -19.87 -4.51
CA LEU A 224 -0.45 -19.31 -5.47
C LEU A 224 0.56 -20.36 -5.96
N ASP A 225 0.62 -20.58 -7.28
CA ASP A 225 1.54 -21.55 -7.90
C ASP A 225 2.97 -21.04 -8.05
N LYS A 226 3.15 -19.72 -8.17
CA LYS A 226 4.44 -19.06 -8.40
C LYS A 226 4.51 -17.71 -7.66
N PRO A 227 5.71 -17.20 -7.36
CA PRO A 227 5.86 -15.92 -6.66
C PRO A 227 5.10 -14.78 -7.32
N TYR A 228 4.45 -13.93 -6.53
CA TYR A 228 3.80 -12.71 -6.98
C TYR A 228 4.22 -11.54 -6.07
N VAL A 229 4.90 -10.55 -6.64
CA VAL A 229 5.48 -9.40 -5.93
C VAL A 229 4.77 -8.11 -6.31
N MET A 230 4.18 -7.45 -5.32
CA MET A 230 3.65 -6.10 -5.44
C MET A 230 4.59 -5.12 -4.75
N LEU A 231 4.90 -3.99 -5.39
CA LEU A 231 5.79 -2.97 -4.83
C LEU A 231 5.08 -1.64 -4.68
N GLY A 232 5.23 -1.01 -3.52
CA GLY A 232 4.76 0.35 -3.28
C GLY A 232 5.60 1.37 -4.04
N PHE A 233 4.96 2.32 -4.74
CA PHE A 233 5.64 3.34 -5.51
C PHE A 233 4.93 4.69 -5.38
N ASN A 234 5.68 5.76 -5.09
CA ASN A 234 5.10 7.09 -5.03
C ASN A 234 5.04 7.72 -6.42
N VAL A 235 3.91 8.34 -6.76
CA VAL A 235 3.78 9.15 -7.96
C VAL A 235 3.31 10.54 -7.57
N PHE A 236 4.04 11.56 -8.03
CA PHE A 236 3.65 12.96 -7.97
C PHE A 236 3.66 13.50 -9.39
N GLY A 237 2.55 13.25 -10.11
CA GLY A 237 2.38 13.69 -11.49
C GLY A 237 1.65 15.03 -11.55
N ALA A 238 2.12 15.92 -12.43
CA ALA A 238 1.47 17.18 -12.77
C ALA A 238 1.68 17.49 -14.26
N ASP A 239 1.16 18.61 -14.74
CA ASP A 239 1.32 18.96 -16.16
C ASP A 239 2.76 19.41 -16.50
N THR A 240 3.55 19.87 -15.48
CA THR A 240 4.98 20.17 -15.61
C THR A 240 5.79 19.56 -14.48
N ASP A 241 7.09 19.37 -14.69
CA ASP A 241 8.01 18.86 -13.67
C ASP A 241 8.08 19.80 -12.45
N GLU A 242 8.10 21.12 -12.67
CA GLU A 242 8.15 22.12 -11.59
C GLU A 242 6.91 22.05 -10.69
N GLN A 243 5.73 21.93 -11.30
CA GLN A 243 4.48 21.77 -10.55
C GLN A 243 4.46 20.48 -9.75
N ALA A 244 4.92 19.38 -10.32
CA ALA A 244 5.00 18.10 -9.66
C ALA A 244 5.93 18.14 -8.44
N HIS A 245 7.11 18.73 -8.57
CA HIS A 245 8.05 18.94 -7.47
C HIS A 245 7.45 19.81 -6.38
N PHE A 246 6.76 20.89 -6.72
CA PHE A 246 6.03 21.73 -5.76
C PHE A 246 4.98 20.90 -4.99
N LEU A 247 4.13 20.14 -5.67
CA LEU A 247 3.09 19.33 -5.05
C LEU A 247 3.67 18.23 -4.14
N ALA A 248 4.80 17.62 -4.49
CA ALA A 248 5.46 16.59 -3.72
C ALA A 248 5.92 17.07 -2.34
N THR A 249 6.14 18.39 -2.16
CA THR A 249 6.59 18.95 -0.89
C THR A 249 5.60 18.71 0.26
N SER A 250 4.30 18.50 -0.02
CA SER A 250 3.32 18.10 1.01
C SER A 250 3.67 16.78 1.67
N MET A 251 4.01 15.74 0.88
CA MET A 251 4.46 14.46 1.39
C MET A 251 5.83 14.57 2.06
N GLN A 252 6.76 15.32 1.46
CA GLN A 252 8.11 15.52 2.01
C GLN A 252 8.05 16.11 3.42
N GLN A 253 7.21 17.15 3.65
CA GLN A 253 6.94 17.72 4.96
C GLN A 253 6.39 16.67 5.94
N SER A 254 5.39 15.90 5.51
CA SER A 254 4.76 14.87 6.34
C SER A 254 5.75 13.77 6.73
N PHE A 255 6.61 13.34 5.81
CA PHE A 255 7.60 12.30 6.05
C PHE A 255 8.69 12.76 7.03
N VAL A 256 9.24 13.96 6.84
CA VAL A 256 10.22 14.54 7.76
C VAL A 256 9.61 14.73 9.15
N ASN A 257 8.39 15.24 9.25
CA ASN A 257 7.68 15.40 10.52
C ASN A 257 7.45 14.05 11.22
N LEU A 258 7.04 13.03 10.49
CA LEU A 258 6.85 11.68 11.04
C LEU A 258 8.16 11.13 11.62
N ARG A 259 9.26 11.24 10.88
CA ARG A 259 10.59 10.77 11.32
C ARG A 259 11.15 11.56 12.49
N SER A 260 10.74 12.81 12.63
CA SER A 260 11.07 13.68 13.79
C SER A 260 10.12 13.47 14.99
N GLY A 261 9.24 12.47 14.96
CA GLY A 261 8.28 12.19 16.03
C GLY A 261 7.16 13.22 16.18
N ARG A 262 6.88 14.01 15.16
CA ARG A 262 5.84 15.04 15.12
C ARG A 262 4.83 14.80 13.98
N PRO A 263 4.16 13.61 13.93
CA PRO A 263 3.17 13.36 12.90
C PRO A 263 2.05 14.40 12.99
N GLY A 264 1.61 14.89 11.84
CA GLY A 264 0.58 15.92 11.73
C GLY A 264 -0.37 15.65 10.57
N ARG A 265 -1.25 16.62 10.31
CA ARG A 265 -2.10 16.64 9.11
C ARG A 265 -1.24 16.93 7.88
N LEU A 266 -1.74 16.51 6.71
CA LEU A 266 -1.06 16.78 5.45
C LEU A 266 -1.02 18.30 5.21
N GLN A 267 0.19 18.85 5.12
CA GLN A 267 0.40 20.29 4.96
C GLN A 267 0.26 20.73 3.50
N PRO A 268 -0.16 21.97 3.22
CA PRO A 268 -0.11 22.52 1.87
C PRO A 268 1.33 22.49 1.33
N PRO A 269 1.49 22.39 0.00
CA PRO A 269 2.81 22.39 -0.60
C PRO A 269 3.51 23.74 -0.38
N LYS A 270 4.86 23.71 -0.26
CA LYS A 270 5.68 24.86 0.03
C LYS A 270 6.89 24.90 -0.91
N GLY A 271 7.00 25.95 -1.74
CA GLY A 271 7.98 26.02 -2.83
C GLY A 271 9.46 26.04 -2.35
N ASP A 272 9.71 26.67 -1.20
CA ASP A 272 11.03 26.78 -0.59
C ASP A 272 11.31 25.71 0.48
N TYR A 273 10.51 24.65 0.56
CA TYR A 273 10.60 23.68 1.65
C TYR A 273 11.98 23.01 1.72
N LEU A 274 12.53 22.60 0.58
CA LEU A 274 13.82 21.92 0.52
C LEU A 274 14.97 22.84 0.97
N ASP A 275 14.86 24.15 0.77
CA ASP A 275 15.86 25.11 1.23
C ASP A 275 15.82 25.32 2.76
N THR A 276 14.75 24.88 3.42
CA THR A 276 14.54 25.06 4.88
C THR A 276 14.97 23.87 5.72
N ILE A 277 15.35 22.76 5.12
CA ILE A 277 15.72 21.50 5.82
C ILE A 277 17.23 21.26 5.76
N GLY A 278 17.72 20.48 6.72
CA GLY A 278 19.15 20.17 6.84
C GLY A 278 19.59 18.95 6.00
N PRO A 279 20.91 18.68 5.95
CA PRO A 279 21.46 17.57 5.16
C PRO A 279 20.92 16.18 5.56
N GLN A 280 20.54 15.99 6.82
CA GLN A 280 19.99 14.70 7.31
C GLN A 280 18.59 14.48 6.76
N GLU A 281 17.74 15.51 6.74
CA GLU A 281 16.41 15.45 6.16
C GLU A 281 16.47 15.24 4.65
N HIS A 282 17.42 15.89 3.95
CA HIS A 282 17.67 15.65 2.53
C HIS A 282 18.01 14.18 2.26
N ALA A 283 18.98 13.62 2.98
CA ALA A 283 19.38 12.23 2.82
C ALA A 283 18.21 11.25 3.10
N LEU A 284 17.37 11.59 4.07
CA LEU A 284 16.16 10.84 4.38
C LEU A 284 15.13 10.86 3.22
N LEU A 285 14.91 12.05 2.64
CA LEU A 285 14.03 12.22 1.49
C LEU A 285 14.58 11.52 0.24
N ASP A 286 15.88 11.63 -0.04
CA ASP A 286 16.52 10.94 -1.17
C ASP A 286 16.32 9.41 -1.07
N GLN A 287 16.44 8.87 0.13
CA GLN A 287 16.21 7.45 0.36
C GLN A 287 14.76 7.05 0.09
N VAL A 288 13.77 7.72 0.66
CA VAL A 288 12.35 7.34 0.48
C VAL A 288 11.90 7.60 -0.96
N LEU A 289 12.37 8.65 -1.60
CA LEU A 289 12.02 9.00 -2.97
C LEU A 289 12.73 8.15 -4.04
N SER A 290 13.65 7.26 -3.65
CA SER A 290 14.26 6.28 -4.58
C SER A 290 13.25 5.30 -5.19
N SER A 291 12.05 5.18 -4.62
CA SER A 291 10.90 4.45 -5.14
C SER A 291 9.77 5.43 -5.51
N SER A 292 10.09 6.41 -6.35
CA SER A 292 9.14 7.48 -6.71
C SER A 292 9.36 7.96 -8.14
N ALA A 293 8.29 8.52 -8.74
CA ALA A 293 8.36 9.33 -9.94
C ALA A 293 7.70 10.69 -9.67
N ILE A 294 8.43 11.77 -9.92
CA ILE A 294 7.97 13.16 -9.71
C ILE A 294 8.18 13.92 -11.02
N GLY A 295 7.11 14.40 -11.64
CA GLY A 295 7.24 15.15 -12.89
C GLY A 295 6.01 15.17 -13.77
N ALA A 296 6.22 15.67 -14.99
CA ALA A 296 5.28 15.66 -16.10
C ALA A 296 4.99 14.21 -16.58
N PRO A 297 3.94 14.00 -17.40
CA PRO A 297 3.55 12.66 -17.84
C PRO A 297 4.69 11.79 -18.36
N ASP A 298 5.58 12.34 -19.21
CA ASP A 298 6.72 11.61 -19.77
C ASP A 298 7.77 11.25 -18.70
N THR A 299 7.99 12.12 -17.73
CA THR A 299 8.89 11.88 -16.59
C THR A 299 8.35 10.77 -15.70
N VAL A 300 7.04 10.81 -15.39
CA VAL A 300 6.37 9.75 -14.64
C VAL A 300 6.41 8.42 -15.36
N ALA A 301 6.12 8.41 -16.66
CA ALA A 301 6.16 7.19 -17.48
C ALA A 301 7.54 6.53 -17.49
N ARG A 302 8.62 7.32 -17.68
CA ARG A 302 10.00 6.82 -17.60
C ARG A 302 10.32 6.26 -16.22
N GLY A 303 9.98 6.98 -15.14
CA GLY A 303 10.26 6.54 -13.76
C GLY A 303 9.57 5.21 -13.43
N LEU A 304 8.32 5.03 -13.83
CA LEU A 304 7.56 3.78 -13.67
C LEU A 304 8.20 2.63 -14.47
N GLN A 305 8.55 2.87 -15.76
CA GLN A 305 9.17 1.86 -16.61
C GLN A 305 10.53 1.41 -16.08
N ASP A 306 11.38 2.34 -15.66
CA ASP A 306 12.71 2.05 -15.11
C ASP A 306 12.60 1.26 -13.78
N PHE A 307 11.63 1.61 -12.93
CA PHE A 307 11.38 0.89 -11.70
C PHE A 307 10.89 -0.55 -11.96
N ILE A 308 9.93 -0.74 -12.86
CA ILE A 308 9.43 -2.06 -13.27
C ILE A 308 10.55 -2.89 -13.87
N ALA A 309 11.33 -2.33 -14.78
CA ALA A 309 12.43 -3.04 -15.45
C ALA A 309 13.52 -3.48 -14.46
N ARG A 310 13.80 -2.68 -13.42
CA ARG A 310 14.81 -2.99 -12.39
C ARG A 310 14.34 -4.04 -11.41
N THR A 311 13.05 -4.03 -11.04
CA THR A 311 12.51 -4.86 -9.96
C THR A 311 11.81 -6.11 -10.44
N GLU A 312 11.39 -6.12 -11.72
CA GLU A 312 10.54 -7.17 -12.29
C GLU A 312 9.28 -7.41 -11.44
N ALA A 313 8.70 -6.32 -10.88
CA ALA A 313 7.49 -6.41 -10.09
C ALA A 313 6.32 -6.96 -10.91
N ASP A 314 5.46 -7.76 -10.29
CA ASP A 314 4.25 -8.28 -10.92
C ASP A 314 3.09 -7.27 -10.84
N GLU A 315 3.11 -6.35 -9.88
CA GLU A 315 2.12 -5.28 -9.68
C GLU A 315 2.75 -4.07 -8.98
N LEU A 316 2.28 -2.85 -9.29
CA LEU A 316 2.65 -1.65 -8.53
C LEU A 316 1.47 -1.14 -7.71
N MET A 317 1.73 -0.88 -6.44
CA MET A 317 0.83 -0.20 -5.52
C MET A 317 1.20 1.28 -5.47
N ILE A 318 0.46 2.10 -6.22
CA ILE A 318 0.73 3.54 -6.36
C ILE A 318 0.16 4.29 -5.15
N THR A 319 0.94 5.21 -4.62
CA THR A 319 0.48 6.18 -3.63
C THR A 319 0.84 7.60 -4.07
N SER A 320 -0.05 8.56 -3.78
CA SER A 320 0.12 9.96 -4.11
C SER A 320 -0.45 10.81 -2.98
N GLN A 321 0.43 11.30 -2.10
CA GLN A 321 0.04 12.14 -0.95
C GLN A 321 0.19 13.61 -1.31
N ILE A 322 -0.74 14.11 -2.11
CA ILE A 322 -0.85 15.51 -2.54
C ILE A 322 -1.96 16.19 -1.74
N PHE A 323 -1.73 17.43 -1.30
CA PHE A 323 -2.64 18.21 -0.45
C PHE A 323 -3.97 18.50 -1.14
N ASP A 324 -3.92 19.05 -2.35
CA ASP A 324 -5.10 19.34 -3.16
C ASP A 324 -5.66 18.05 -3.78
N HIS A 325 -6.96 17.79 -3.58
CA HIS A 325 -7.58 16.55 -4.04
C HIS A 325 -7.68 16.48 -5.58
N ALA A 326 -7.92 17.59 -6.27
CA ALA A 326 -7.98 17.58 -7.72
C ALA A 326 -6.59 17.32 -8.34
N ALA A 327 -5.55 17.94 -7.79
CA ALA A 327 -4.16 17.64 -8.18
C ALA A 327 -3.77 16.19 -7.85
N ARG A 328 -4.27 15.64 -6.73
CA ARG A 328 -4.09 14.23 -6.38
C ARG A 328 -4.72 13.29 -7.40
N LEU A 329 -5.96 13.55 -7.81
CA LEU A 329 -6.63 12.81 -8.88
C LEU A 329 -5.84 12.89 -10.20
N ARG A 330 -5.37 14.08 -10.58
CA ARG A 330 -4.56 14.28 -11.79
C ARG A 330 -3.27 13.44 -11.75
N SER A 331 -2.63 13.34 -10.60
CA SER A 331 -1.42 12.51 -10.43
C SER A 331 -1.70 11.01 -10.67
N TYR A 332 -2.81 10.48 -10.17
CA TYR A 332 -3.22 9.10 -10.43
C TYR A 332 -3.65 8.87 -11.89
N GLU A 333 -4.31 9.86 -12.51
CA GLU A 333 -4.66 9.81 -13.92
C GLU A 333 -3.39 9.70 -14.80
N ILE A 334 -2.38 10.52 -14.52
CA ILE A 334 -1.07 10.46 -15.21
C ILE A 334 -0.42 9.08 -15.03
N ALA A 335 -0.44 8.53 -13.82
CA ALA A 335 0.06 7.17 -13.58
C ALA A 335 -0.71 6.11 -14.39
N ALA A 336 -2.02 6.22 -14.48
CA ALA A 336 -2.85 5.30 -15.27
C ALA A 336 -2.53 5.41 -16.77
N GLN A 337 -2.35 6.63 -17.31
CA GLN A 337 -1.98 6.87 -18.69
C GLN A 337 -0.58 6.32 -19.03
N ALA A 338 0.35 6.35 -18.07
CA ALA A 338 1.71 5.82 -18.24
C ALA A 338 1.77 4.30 -18.36
N ARG A 339 0.72 3.59 -17.98
CA ARG A 339 0.63 2.12 -18.09
C ARG A 339 0.45 1.68 -19.57
N GLY A 340 -0.17 2.53 -20.40
CA GLY A 340 -0.48 2.24 -21.80
C GLY A 340 -1.90 1.75 -22.00
#